data_7200fa47e62b9911dc888789f5163a8e
#
_entry.id   7200fa47e62b9911dc888789f5163a8e
#
_cell.length_a   1.000
_cell.length_b   1.000
_cell.length_c   1.000
_cell.angle_alpha   90.00
_cell.angle_beta   90.00
_cell.angle_gamma   90.00
#
_symmetry.space_group_name_H-M   'P 1'
#
loop_
_entity.id
_entity.type
_entity.pdbx_description
1 polymer ?
#
loop_
_entity_poly.entity_id
_entity_poly.type
_entity_poly.pdbx_seq_one_letter_code
_entity_poly.pdbx_strand_id
1 'polypeptide(L)'
;MESIDAQPFQHLEGDHAPHAADAVEAECAATLRFLAAGGVGPGRVASLQRAFGDLRLALQASATEVAAVLRMREPDAARILNEARAADPATEIARVAALGGRIVTFADPEYPTLLRVAPDPPALLMVRGTLPAEPELCVAIVGSRRATAYGRVQAARIAGELAARGIVIVSGGARGIDAEAHRAALRAGGRTIAVVAAGLSHPYPPEHAPLFDAIVEAGGAVLTEQTTDVMPRAELFPRRNRIVAGISVATVVVEAARRSGALVTARIAVEDLSREVGCVPGSVESVSSEGCHAAIREGWARLVTGAEDVVDMLSDVRALVKGALEARTSKNTGVSPLLPSDASRVHGRTADAASDAVFDQRCVNERRGSSERLRDVARDRRSPQPARDSHGVDPIQTKLSQDAQALLEWMLGETTAQRNNNKRRAGGDQCIGVEFRAGLDELEHHLGWSIPRLAAATLSLECAGRIARDPEGAFVLVERYR
;
A
#
# COMPACT_ATOMS: atom_id res chain seq x y z
N MET A 1 -33.75 -29.06 -67.71
CA MET A 1 -33.31 -29.56 -66.39
C MET A 1 -31.89 -29.07 -66.25
N GLU A 2 -31.77 -27.83 -65.78
CA GLU A 2 -30.49 -27.14 -65.57
C GLU A 2 -30.13 -27.32 -64.14
N SER A 3 -28.91 -27.81 -63.89
CA SER A 3 -28.31 -27.98 -62.58
C SER A 3 -27.74 -26.61 -62.06
N ILE A 4 -28.22 -26.20 -60.92
CA ILE A 4 -27.77 -25.00 -60.23
C ILE A 4 -26.51 -25.38 -59.41
N ASP A 5 -25.37 -24.87 -59.83
CA ASP A 5 -24.08 -24.92 -59.11
C ASP A 5 -24.18 -24.08 -57.83
N ALA A 6 -24.02 -24.72 -56.67
CA ALA A 6 -23.87 -24.06 -55.38
C ALA A 6 -22.39 -23.67 -55.16
N GLN A 7 -22.11 -22.40 -55.20
CA GLN A 7 -20.80 -21.87 -54.73
C GLN A 7 -20.70 -21.92 -53.20
N PRO A 8 -19.57 -22.36 -52.64
CA PRO A 8 -19.38 -22.32 -51.19
C PRO A 8 -19.12 -20.89 -50.70
N PHE A 9 -19.84 -20.51 -49.65
CA PHE A 9 -19.61 -19.28 -48.87
C PHE A 9 -18.16 -19.26 -48.37
N GLN A 10 -17.40 -18.29 -48.83
CA GLN A 10 -16.13 -17.93 -48.22
C GLN A 10 -16.39 -17.34 -46.81
N HIS A 11 -15.90 -18.03 -45.80
CA HIS A 11 -15.84 -17.53 -44.45
C HIS A 11 -15.02 -16.24 -44.44
N LEU A 12 -15.66 -15.11 -44.11
CA LEU A 12 -15.03 -13.91 -43.65
C LEU A 12 -14.37 -14.27 -42.31
N GLU A 13 -13.04 -14.40 -42.31
CA GLU A 13 -12.24 -14.48 -41.10
C GLU A 13 -12.53 -13.22 -40.30
N GLY A 14 -13.16 -13.44 -39.13
CA GLY A 14 -13.52 -12.35 -38.22
C GLY A 14 -12.27 -11.66 -37.67
N ASP A 15 -12.35 -10.37 -37.58
CA ASP A 15 -11.48 -9.51 -36.76
C ASP A 15 -11.41 -10.11 -35.33
N HIS A 16 -10.38 -10.89 -35.06
CA HIS A 16 -10.08 -11.34 -33.72
C HIS A 16 -9.61 -10.12 -32.92
N ALA A 17 -10.42 -9.69 -31.96
CA ALA A 17 -9.96 -8.78 -30.92
C ALA A 17 -8.64 -9.34 -30.36
N PRO A 18 -7.56 -8.52 -30.24
CA PRO A 18 -6.27 -9.01 -29.82
C PRO A 18 -6.41 -9.73 -28.47
N HIS A 19 -5.79 -10.92 -28.35
CA HIS A 19 -5.77 -11.67 -27.11
C HIS A 19 -5.24 -10.75 -25.98
N ALA A 20 -5.77 -10.88 -24.76
CA ALA A 20 -5.39 -10.03 -23.63
C ALA A 20 -3.87 -10.01 -23.40
N ALA A 21 -3.17 -11.10 -23.71
CA ALA A 21 -1.71 -11.19 -23.69
C ALA A 21 -1.03 -10.25 -24.69
N ASP A 22 -1.53 -10.18 -25.92
CA ASP A 22 -0.98 -9.30 -26.97
C ASP A 22 -1.13 -7.83 -26.61
N ALA A 23 -2.24 -7.49 -25.91
CA ALA A 23 -2.50 -6.15 -25.42
C ALA A 23 -1.50 -5.72 -24.31
N VAL A 24 -1.18 -6.63 -23.39
CA VAL A 24 -0.17 -6.39 -22.32
C VAL A 24 1.22 -6.24 -22.91
N GLU A 25 1.60 -7.09 -23.87
CA GLU A 25 2.90 -6.99 -24.55
C GLU A 25 3.04 -5.68 -25.33
N ALA A 26 2.00 -5.27 -26.04
CA ALA A 26 2.00 -4.00 -26.77
C ALA A 26 2.08 -2.78 -25.83
N GLU A 27 1.42 -2.82 -24.66
CA GLU A 27 1.53 -1.78 -23.63
C GLU A 27 2.92 -1.74 -23.00
N CYS A 28 3.54 -2.91 -22.76
CA CYS A 28 4.92 -3.02 -22.31
C CYS A 28 5.88 -2.36 -23.32
N ALA A 29 5.72 -2.68 -24.60
CA ALA A 29 6.54 -2.08 -25.66
C ALA A 29 6.37 -0.55 -25.72
N ALA A 30 5.14 -0.04 -25.62
CA ALA A 30 4.86 1.40 -25.61
C ALA A 30 5.52 2.10 -24.40
N THR A 31 5.43 1.50 -23.22
CA THR A 31 6.07 2.01 -22.00
C THR A 31 7.59 2.11 -22.16
N LEU A 32 8.24 1.06 -22.66
CA LEU A 32 9.68 1.03 -22.89
C LEU A 32 10.13 2.05 -23.94
N ARG A 33 9.35 2.24 -25.00
CA ARG A 33 9.60 3.25 -26.03
C ARG A 33 9.67 4.67 -25.43
N PHE A 34 8.72 5.02 -24.54
CA PHE A 34 8.77 6.30 -23.84
C PHE A 34 9.95 6.40 -22.88
N LEU A 35 10.29 5.35 -22.14
CA LEU A 35 11.45 5.34 -21.24
C LEU A 35 12.79 5.47 -21.98
N ALA A 36 12.85 5.02 -23.22
CA ALA A 36 14.04 5.16 -24.07
C ALA A 36 14.19 6.59 -24.63
N ALA A 37 13.11 7.38 -24.68
CA ALA A 37 13.15 8.76 -25.16
C ALA A 37 13.89 9.68 -24.19
N GLY A 38 14.79 10.51 -24.70
CA GLY A 38 15.60 11.40 -23.88
C GLY A 38 14.78 12.38 -23.05
N GLY A 39 15.05 12.41 -21.74
CA GLY A 39 14.34 13.28 -20.79
C GLY A 39 13.00 12.73 -20.30
N VAL A 40 12.64 11.49 -20.63
CA VAL A 40 11.43 10.82 -20.13
C VAL A 40 11.84 9.79 -19.10
N GLY A 41 11.54 10.09 -17.84
CA GLY A 41 11.69 9.13 -16.74
C GLY A 41 10.35 8.53 -16.31
N PRO A 42 10.35 7.56 -15.37
CA PRO A 42 9.15 6.86 -14.92
C PRO A 42 7.98 7.78 -14.53
N GLY A 43 8.26 8.92 -13.87
CA GLY A 43 7.21 9.88 -13.48
C GLY A 43 6.49 10.55 -14.65
N ARG A 44 7.19 10.81 -15.76
CA ARG A 44 6.56 11.33 -16.99
C ARG A 44 5.75 10.27 -17.71
N VAL A 45 6.24 9.03 -17.72
CA VAL A 45 5.50 7.88 -18.24
C VAL A 45 4.21 7.66 -17.46
N ALA A 46 4.28 7.68 -16.11
CA ALA A 46 3.10 7.58 -15.27
C ALA A 46 2.09 8.73 -15.50
N SER A 47 2.58 9.94 -15.83
CA SER A 47 1.70 11.05 -16.20
C SER A 47 0.99 10.83 -17.54
N LEU A 48 1.68 10.29 -18.53
CA LEU A 48 1.10 9.90 -19.82
C LEU A 48 0.09 8.76 -19.63
N GLN A 49 0.43 7.74 -18.84
CA GLN A 49 -0.47 6.62 -18.52
C GLN A 49 -1.79 7.12 -17.89
N ARG A 50 -1.70 8.01 -16.92
CA ARG A 50 -2.90 8.60 -16.28
C ARG A 50 -3.76 9.42 -17.22
N ALA A 51 -3.13 10.16 -18.14
CA ALA A 51 -3.84 11.05 -19.06
C ALA A 51 -4.51 10.30 -20.21
N PHE A 52 -3.81 9.32 -20.79
CA PHE A 52 -4.27 8.60 -21.98
C PHE A 52 -4.92 7.25 -21.65
N GLY A 53 -4.72 6.73 -20.43
CA GLY A 53 -5.20 5.41 -20.01
C GLY A 53 -4.38 4.25 -20.59
N ASP A 54 -3.85 4.43 -21.79
CA ASP A 54 -3.04 3.46 -22.54
C ASP A 54 -1.89 4.20 -23.22
N LEU A 55 -0.66 3.75 -23.02
CA LEU A 55 0.51 4.39 -23.61
C LEU A 55 0.63 4.18 -25.13
N ARG A 56 -0.07 3.18 -25.69
CA ARG A 56 -0.22 3.04 -27.15
C ARG A 56 -0.96 4.23 -27.74
N LEU A 57 -1.98 4.74 -27.07
CA LEU A 57 -2.69 5.95 -27.47
C LEU A 57 -1.80 7.18 -27.34
N ALA A 58 -0.98 7.26 -26.28
CA ALA A 58 -0.02 8.34 -26.10
C ALA A 58 1.03 8.37 -27.24
N LEU A 59 1.46 7.21 -27.76
CA LEU A 59 2.34 7.15 -28.93
C LEU A 59 1.69 7.66 -30.23
N GLN A 60 0.36 7.58 -30.35
CA GLN A 60 -0.39 8.05 -31.51
C GLN A 60 -0.81 9.52 -31.37
N ALA A 61 -0.75 10.07 -30.16
CA ALA A 61 -1.16 11.43 -29.86
C ALA A 61 -0.32 12.49 -30.61
N SER A 62 -0.89 13.68 -30.73
CA SER A 62 -0.18 14.85 -31.26
C SER A 62 0.86 15.38 -30.27
N ALA A 63 1.86 16.11 -30.78
CA ALA A 63 2.84 16.79 -29.93
C ALA A 63 2.19 17.79 -28.96
N THR A 64 1.12 18.45 -29.38
CA THR A 64 0.37 19.41 -28.58
C THR A 64 -0.29 18.74 -27.36
N GLU A 65 -0.93 17.57 -27.55
CA GLU A 65 -1.56 16.80 -26.45
C GLU A 65 -0.50 16.30 -25.44
N VAL A 66 0.61 15.72 -25.92
CA VAL A 66 1.71 15.29 -25.07
C VAL A 66 2.36 16.47 -24.34
N ALA A 67 2.53 17.60 -25.00
CA ALA A 67 3.06 18.83 -24.39
C ALA A 67 2.18 19.32 -23.24
N ALA A 68 0.86 19.29 -23.42
CA ALA A 68 -0.10 19.65 -22.39
C ALA A 68 0.00 18.75 -21.16
N VAL A 69 0.05 17.42 -21.35
CA VAL A 69 0.17 16.43 -20.26
C VAL A 69 1.49 16.57 -19.51
N LEU A 70 2.60 16.69 -20.22
CA LEU A 70 3.94 16.75 -19.64
C LEU A 70 4.36 18.17 -19.21
N ARG A 71 3.50 19.17 -19.44
CA ARG A 71 3.74 20.58 -19.12
C ARG A 71 5.06 21.08 -19.69
N MET A 72 5.26 20.87 -21.01
CA MET A 72 6.47 21.24 -21.73
C MET A 72 6.12 21.96 -23.04
N ARG A 73 7.15 22.47 -23.73
CA ARG A 73 6.94 23.10 -25.05
C ARG A 73 6.66 22.03 -26.10
N GLU A 74 5.82 22.34 -27.07
CA GLU A 74 5.45 21.44 -28.16
C GLU A 74 6.65 20.86 -28.96
N PRO A 75 7.72 21.64 -29.30
CA PRO A 75 8.89 21.06 -29.96
C PRO A 75 9.61 19.99 -29.12
N ASP A 76 9.63 20.14 -27.78
CA ASP A 76 10.22 19.13 -26.87
C ASP A 76 9.36 17.86 -26.85
N ALA A 77 8.04 17.99 -26.84
CA ALA A 77 7.10 16.88 -26.93
C ALA A 77 7.20 16.15 -28.29
N ALA A 78 7.30 16.91 -29.38
CA ALA A 78 7.50 16.34 -30.72
C ALA A 78 8.79 15.52 -30.80
N ARG A 79 9.89 16.02 -30.23
CA ARG A 79 11.17 15.29 -30.15
C ARG A 79 10.98 13.99 -29.37
N ILE A 80 10.36 14.04 -28.18
CA ILE A 80 10.10 12.86 -27.34
C ILE A 80 9.27 11.83 -28.11
N LEU A 81 8.18 12.23 -28.78
CA LEU A 81 7.35 11.32 -29.55
C LEU A 81 8.13 10.66 -30.70
N ASN A 82 8.94 11.43 -31.41
CA ASN A 82 9.76 10.88 -32.50
C ASN A 82 10.80 9.88 -31.98
N GLU A 83 11.49 10.19 -30.88
CA GLU A 83 12.43 9.29 -30.22
C GLU A 83 11.72 8.03 -29.71
N ALA A 84 10.57 8.17 -29.05
CA ALA A 84 9.78 7.04 -28.55
C ALA A 84 9.28 6.13 -29.67
N ARG A 85 8.78 6.71 -30.77
CA ARG A 85 8.33 5.95 -31.95
C ARG A 85 9.48 5.19 -32.65
N ALA A 86 10.68 5.76 -32.65
CA ALA A 86 11.88 5.15 -33.26
C ALA A 86 12.55 4.13 -32.31
N ALA A 87 12.29 4.17 -31.01
CA ALA A 87 12.94 3.30 -30.04
C ALA A 87 12.58 1.83 -30.24
N ASP A 88 13.55 0.94 -30.06
CA ASP A 88 13.34 -0.51 -30.04
C ASP A 88 13.24 -1.04 -28.62
N PRO A 89 12.08 -1.54 -28.18
CA PRO A 89 11.89 -2.11 -26.85
C PRO A 89 12.54 -3.49 -26.71
N ALA A 90 12.81 -4.21 -27.79
CA ALA A 90 13.31 -5.58 -27.74
C ALA A 90 14.68 -5.67 -27.03
N THR A 91 15.51 -4.65 -27.18
CA THR A 91 16.83 -4.58 -26.51
C THR A 91 16.66 -4.61 -24.99
N GLU A 92 15.75 -3.84 -24.42
CA GLU A 92 15.53 -3.79 -22.97
C GLU A 92 14.84 -5.06 -22.46
N ILE A 93 13.88 -5.60 -23.21
CA ILE A 93 13.24 -6.89 -22.91
C ILE A 93 14.28 -8.00 -22.83
N ALA A 94 15.19 -8.08 -23.82
CA ALA A 94 16.26 -9.07 -23.85
C ALA A 94 17.24 -8.92 -22.67
N ARG A 95 17.59 -7.68 -22.27
CA ARG A 95 18.44 -7.41 -21.11
C ARG A 95 17.81 -7.87 -19.81
N VAL A 96 16.53 -7.56 -19.59
CA VAL A 96 15.79 -8.01 -18.41
C VAL A 96 15.73 -9.53 -18.36
N ALA A 97 15.43 -10.19 -19.49
CA ALA A 97 15.39 -11.64 -19.59
C ALA A 97 16.75 -12.28 -19.30
N ALA A 98 17.86 -11.70 -19.80
CA ALA A 98 19.23 -12.17 -19.55
C ALA A 98 19.60 -12.12 -18.04
N LEU A 99 18.99 -11.23 -17.26
CA LEU A 99 19.14 -11.15 -15.81
C LEU A 99 18.19 -12.10 -15.05
N GLY A 100 17.45 -12.98 -15.74
CA GLY A 100 16.42 -13.83 -15.16
C GLY A 100 15.20 -13.05 -14.66
N GLY A 101 14.97 -11.88 -15.22
CA GLY A 101 13.85 -11.01 -14.88
C GLY A 101 12.74 -11.01 -15.93
N ARG A 102 11.66 -10.31 -15.60
CA ARG A 102 10.57 -9.96 -16.51
C ARG A 102 10.09 -8.55 -16.25
N ILE A 103 9.29 -8.02 -17.17
CA ILE A 103 8.68 -6.71 -17.08
C ILE A 103 7.20 -6.92 -16.76
N VAL A 104 6.70 -6.22 -15.73
CA VAL A 104 5.31 -6.22 -15.31
C VAL A 104 4.78 -4.81 -15.49
N THR A 105 3.81 -4.62 -16.37
CA THR A 105 3.21 -3.32 -16.66
C THR A 105 2.01 -3.06 -15.78
N PHE A 106 1.55 -1.81 -15.75
CA PHE A 106 0.34 -1.43 -15.01
C PHE A 106 -0.90 -2.21 -15.44
N ALA A 107 -0.99 -2.63 -16.70
CA ALA A 107 -2.10 -3.43 -17.24
C ALA A 107 -2.02 -4.92 -16.88
N ASP A 108 -0.86 -5.40 -16.44
CA ASP A 108 -0.61 -6.80 -16.13
C ASP A 108 -1.39 -7.26 -14.89
N PRO A 109 -2.06 -8.43 -14.91
CA PRO A 109 -2.72 -8.99 -13.72
C PRO A 109 -1.77 -9.22 -12.53
N GLU A 110 -0.48 -9.49 -12.77
CA GLU A 110 0.53 -9.63 -11.70
C GLU A 110 0.90 -8.30 -11.02
N TYR A 111 0.52 -7.15 -11.57
CA TYR A 111 0.88 -5.86 -10.98
C TYR A 111 0.26 -5.73 -9.59
N PRO A 112 1.04 -5.39 -8.53
CA PRO A 112 0.52 -5.38 -7.16
C PRO A 112 -0.69 -4.46 -7.00
N THR A 113 -1.82 -5.01 -6.56
CA THR A 113 -3.11 -4.29 -6.47
C THR A 113 -3.02 -3.05 -5.59
N LEU A 114 -2.35 -3.15 -4.44
CA LEU A 114 -2.16 -2.01 -3.54
C LEU A 114 -1.29 -0.90 -4.15
N LEU A 115 -0.35 -1.25 -5.02
CA LEU A 115 0.47 -0.27 -5.73
C LEU A 115 -0.31 0.36 -6.90
N ARG A 116 -1.21 -0.40 -7.53
CA ARG A 116 -2.06 0.07 -8.63
C ARG A 116 -2.97 1.23 -8.21
N VAL A 117 -3.49 1.19 -6.97
CA VAL A 117 -4.36 2.25 -6.42
C VAL A 117 -3.60 3.39 -5.76
N ALA A 118 -2.27 3.35 -5.73
CA ALA A 118 -1.45 4.45 -5.22
C ALA A 118 -1.57 5.71 -6.11
N PRO A 119 -1.39 6.92 -5.56
CA PRO A 119 -1.52 8.17 -6.34
C PRO A 119 -0.53 8.30 -7.51
N ASP A 120 0.64 7.68 -7.39
CA ASP A 120 1.70 7.72 -8.41
C ASP A 120 2.28 6.30 -8.64
N PRO A 121 1.50 5.37 -9.25
CA PRO A 121 1.96 4.02 -9.52
C PRO A 121 2.99 4.03 -10.64
N PRO A 122 4.06 3.22 -10.57
CA PRO A 122 4.98 3.02 -11.71
C PRO A 122 4.22 2.44 -12.91
N ALA A 123 4.47 2.94 -14.11
CA ALA A 123 3.87 2.40 -15.34
C ALA A 123 4.36 0.97 -15.63
N LEU A 124 5.56 0.61 -15.17
CA LEU A 124 6.10 -0.74 -15.21
C LEU A 124 7.01 -1.02 -14.01
N LEU A 125 7.22 -2.31 -13.75
CA LEU A 125 8.21 -2.86 -12.83
C LEU A 125 9.11 -3.85 -13.57
N MET A 126 10.41 -3.71 -13.41
CA MET A 126 11.40 -4.72 -13.75
C MET A 126 11.54 -5.67 -12.56
N VAL A 127 11.25 -6.95 -12.72
CA VAL A 127 11.11 -7.91 -11.63
C VAL A 127 11.99 -9.12 -11.84
N ARG A 128 12.81 -9.48 -10.85
CA ARG A 128 13.43 -10.81 -10.71
C ARG A 128 12.70 -11.55 -9.57
N GLY A 129 12.34 -12.80 -9.79
CA GLY A 129 11.62 -13.61 -8.80
C GLY A 129 10.10 -13.46 -8.88
N THR A 130 9.39 -13.73 -7.79
CA THR A 130 7.92 -13.86 -7.75
C THR A 130 7.29 -12.74 -6.95
N LEU A 131 6.39 -11.98 -7.57
CA LEU A 131 5.59 -10.98 -6.88
C LEU A 131 4.57 -11.67 -5.93
N PRO A 132 4.08 -10.95 -4.89
CA PRO A 132 3.06 -11.50 -4.02
C PRO A 132 1.76 -11.67 -4.81
N ALA A 133 1.19 -12.87 -4.70
CA ALA A 133 -0.16 -13.12 -5.23
C ALA A 133 -1.20 -12.64 -4.20
N GLU A 134 -2.35 -12.20 -4.67
CA GLU A 134 -3.47 -11.93 -3.75
C GLU A 134 -3.99 -13.23 -3.13
N PRO A 135 -4.31 -13.26 -1.85
CA PRO A 135 -4.38 -12.16 -0.86
C PRO A 135 -3.15 -12.06 0.06
N GLU A 136 -1.93 -12.16 -0.44
CA GLU A 136 -0.72 -12.11 0.39
C GLU A 136 -0.49 -10.71 0.96
N LEU A 137 -0.34 -10.65 2.28
CA LEU A 137 -0.08 -9.38 2.96
C LEU A 137 1.39 -9.04 2.95
N CYS A 138 1.65 -7.79 2.63
CA CYS A 138 2.98 -7.21 2.62
C CYS A 138 3.12 -6.15 3.72
N VAL A 139 4.18 -6.22 4.52
CA VAL A 139 4.52 -5.20 5.53
C VAL A 139 5.90 -4.63 5.22
N ALA A 140 5.99 -3.31 5.10
CA ALA A 140 7.26 -2.62 4.93
C ALA A 140 8.00 -2.55 6.27
N ILE A 141 9.28 -2.94 6.29
CA ILE A 141 10.19 -2.71 7.43
C ILE A 141 11.34 -1.86 6.94
N VAL A 142 11.45 -0.65 7.48
CA VAL A 142 12.42 0.34 7.05
C VAL A 142 13.16 0.96 8.23
N GLY A 143 14.33 1.56 7.97
CA GLY A 143 15.05 2.23 9.03
C GLY A 143 16.43 2.75 8.65
N SER A 144 17.23 2.98 9.66
CA SER A 144 18.57 3.53 9.55
C SER A 144 19.50 2.63 8.72
N ARG A 145 20.25 3.25 7.77
CA ARG A 145 21.34 2.57 7.07
C ARG A 145 22.54 2.27 7.99
N ARG A 146 22.65 3.03 9.08
CA ARG A 146 23.65 2.89 10.15
C ARG A 146 22.98 2.36 11.42
N ALA A 147 22.32 1.21 11.30
CA ALA A 147 21.58 0.58 12.37
C ALA A 147 22.45 0.26 13.58
N THR A 148 21.96 0.54 14.77
CA THR A 148 22.59 0.11 16.03
C THR A 148 22.45 -1.42 16.21
N ALA A 149 23.14 -1.99 17.19
CA ALA A 149 22.95 -3.39 17.57
C ALA A 149 21.49 -3.65 17.99
N TYR A 150 20.91 -2.72 18.76
CA TYR A 150 19.50 -2.76 19.17
C TYR A 150 18.57 -2.78 17.96
N GLY A 151 18.73 -1.83 17.03
CA GLY A 151 17.88 -1.75 15.84
C GLY A 151 17.95 -2.99 14.97
N ARG A 152 19.15 -3.58 14.79
CA ARG A 152 19.29 -4.85 14.06
C ARG A 152 18.56 -6.00 14.75
N VAL A 153 18.65 -6.10 16.07
CA VAL A 153 17.93 -7.14 16.83
C VAL A 153 16.42 -6.96 16.71
N GLN A 154 15.90 -5.74 16.83
CA GLN A 154 14.46 -5.49 16.69
C GLN A 154 13.96 -5.74 15.26
N ALA A 155 14.70 -5.29 14.24
CA ALA A 155 14.37 -5.56 12.85
C ALA A 155 14.33 -7.08 12.56
N ALA A 156 15.34 -7.81 13.04
CA ALA A 156 15.41 -9.26 12.87
C ALA A 156 14.25 -9.97 13.56
N ARG A 157 13.93 -9.59 14.79
CA ARG A 157 12.85 -10.19 15.57
C ARG A 157 11.50 -9.95 14.89
N ILE A 158 11.15 -8.69 14.63
CA ILE A 158 9.85 -8.31 14.06
C ILE A 158 9.70 -8.92 12.65
N ALA A 159 10.71 -8.76 11.78
CA ALA A 159 10.67 -9.32 10.43
C ALA A 159 10.56 -10.85 10.40
N GLY A 160 11.33 -11.53 11.26
CA GLY A 160 11.31 -13.00 11.36
C GLY A 160 9.96 -13.53 11.86
N GLU A 161 9.41 -12.93 12.92
CA GLU A 161 8.11 -13.31 13.48
C GLU A 161 6.95 -13.07 12.50
N LEU A 162 6.96 -11.95 11.75
CA LEU A 162 5.96 -11.67 10.71
C LEU A 162 6.10 -12.64 9.52
N ALA A 163 7.33 -12.89 9.07
CA ALA A 163 7.61 -13.79 7.97
C ALA A 163 7.21 -15.24 8.29
N ALA A 164 7.45 -15.70 9.53
CA ALA A 164 7.01 -17.02 10.01
C ALA A 164 5.48 -17.18 9.99
N ARG A 165 4.73 -16.08 10.06
CA ARG A 165 3.26 -16.05 9.93
C ARG A 165 2.78 -15.94 8.48
N GLY A 166 3.68 -15.98 7.50
CA GLY A 166 3.37 -15.89 6.08
C GLY A 166 3.16 -14.46 5.58
N ILE A 167 3.49 -13.44 6.37
CA ILE A 167 3.48 -12.04 5.94
C ILE A 167 4.76 -11.76 5.14
N VAL A 168 4.61 -11.18 3.96
CA VAL A 168 5.73 -10.85 3.07
C VAL A 168 6.41 -9.58 3.57
N ILE A 169 7.72 -9.64 3.82
CA ILE A 169 8.48 -8.48 4.26
C ILE A 169 8.94 -7.66 3.04
N VAL A 170 8.59 -6.39 3.00
CA VAL A 170 9.01 -5.46 1.94
C VAL A 170 10.03 -4.50 2.51
N SER A 171 11.13 -4.28 1.80
CA SER A 171 12.10 -3.25 2.19
C SER A 171 12.89 -2.71 1.00
N GLY A 172 13.74 -1.74 1.26
CA GLY A 172 14.50 -1.05 0.22
C GLY A 172 15.83 -1.69 -0.17
N GLY A 173 16.21 -2.80 0.41
CA GLY A 173 17.50 -3.44 0.14
C GLY A 173 18.73 -2.64 0.58
N ALA A 174 18.57 -1.55 1.35
CA ALA A 174 19.67 -0.74 1.84
C ALA A 174 20.46 -1.45 2.95
N ARG A 175 21.64 -0.90 3.29
CA ARG A 175 22.39 -1.32 4.49
C ARG A 175 21.54 -1.13 5.74
N GLY A 176 21.88 -1.80 6.83
CA GLY A 176 21.27 -1.61 8.14
C GLY A 176 19.94 -2.34 8.29
N ILE A 177 18.89 -1.63 8.67
CA ILE A 177 17.58 -2.20 9.00
C ILE A 177 16.99 -2.98 7.83
N ASP A 178 17.02 -2.45 6.60
CA ASP A 178 16.47 -3.10 5.42
C ASP A 178 17.10 -4.49 5.19
N ALA A 179 18.44 -4.54 5.18
CA ALA A 179 19.16 -5.81 4.99
C ALA A 179 18.90 -6.82 6.12
N GLU A 180 18.78 -6.35 7.35
CA GLU A 180 18.50 -7.23 8.48
C GLU A 180 17.08 -7.80 8.42
N ALA A 181 16.10 -6.97 8.02
CA ALA A 181 14.73 -7.42 7.80
C ALA A 181 14.65 -8.52 6.72
N HIS A 182 15.32 -8.32 5.57
CA HIS A 182 15.38 -9.34 4.51
C HIS A 182 16.02 -10.64 5.01
N ARG A 183 17.20 -10.56 5.66
CA ARG A 183 17.91 -11.75 6.18
C ARG A 183 17.07 -12.49 7.22
N ALA A 184 16.35 -11.77 8.08
CA ALA A 184 15.50 -12.38 9.10
C ALA A 184 14.29 -13.09 8.48
N ALA A 185 13.65 -12.49 7.48
CA ALA A 185 12.57 -13.14 6.75
C ALA A 185 13.04 -14.44 6.08
N LEU A 186 14.22 -14.43 5.44
CA LEU A 186 14.82 -15.62 4.82
C LEU A 186 15.14 -16.70 5.86
N ARG A 187 15.75 -16.33 7.01
CA ARG A 187 16.04 -17.27 8.09
C ARG A 187 14.77 -17.92 8.67
N ALA A 188 13.66 -17.21 8.66
CA ALA A 188 12.36 -17.72 9.10
C ALA A 188 11.65 -18.58 8.04
N GLY A 189 12.26 -18.82 6.88
CA GLY A 189 11.65 -19.54 5.76
C GLY A 189 10.50 -18.79 5.09
N GLY A 190 10.37 -17.47 5.34
CA GLY A 190 9.34 -16.62 4.75
C GLY A 190 9.84 -15.88 3.51
N ARG A 191 8.92 -15.16 2.86
CA ARG A 191 9.18 -14.43 1.63
C ARG A 191 9.49 -12.96 1.91
N THR A 192 10.33 -12.37 1.07
CA THR A 192 10.64 -10.95 1.16
C THR A 192 10.82 -10.32 -0.22
N ILE A 193 10.56 -9.01 -0.32
CA ILE A 193 10.65 -8.24 -1.55
C ILE A 193 11.60 -7.08 -1.34
N ALA A 194 12.65 -7.04 -2.14
CA ALA A 194 13.57 -5.91 -2.19
C ALA A 194 13.16 -4.96 -3.33
N VAL A 195 12.73 -3.76 -2.99
CA VAL A 195 12.52 -2.69 -3.96
C VAL A 195 13.80 -1.91 -4.09
N VAL A 196 14.47 -1.93 -5.24
CA VAL A 196 15.76 -1.26 -5.44
C VAL A 196 15.60 0.05 -6.22
N ALA A 197 16.54 0.98 -6.03
CA ALA A 197 16.47 2.30 -6.64
C ALA A 197 17.21 2.41 -7.99
N ALA A 198 18.11 1.48 -8.24
CA ALA A 198 18.89 1.38 -9.49
C ALA A 198 18.28 0.33 -10.43
N GLY A 199 18.74 0.27 -11.67
CA GLY A 199 18.40 -0.81 -12.59
C GLY A 199 18.95 -2.16 -12.14
N LEU A 200 18.35 -3.25 -12.61
CA LEU A 200 18.70 -4.62 -12.18
C LEU A 200 20.15 -5.02 -12.49
N SER A 201 20.81 -4.39 -13.48
CA SER A 201 22.23 -4.62 -13.77
C SER A 201 23.16 -4.03 -12.71
N HIS A 202 22.66 -3.17 -11.83
CA HIS A 202 23.44 -2.43 -10.86
C HIS A 202 22.94 -2.64 -9.43
N PRO A 203 23.12 -3.84 -8.85
CA PRO A 203 22.72 -4.10 -7.48
C PRO A 203 23.39 -3.13 -6.51
N TYR A 204 22.59 -2.43 -5.70
CA TYR A 204 23.10 -1.44 -4.75
C TYR A 204 22.45 -1.59 -3.37
N PRO A 205 23.26 -1.70 -2.29
CA PRO A 205 24.73 -1.73 -2.28
C PRO A 205 25.32 -2.97 -3.00
N PRO A 206 26.51 -2.88 -3.62
CA PRO A 206 27.07 -4.01 -4.40
C PRO A 206 27.26 -5.29 -3.57
N GLU A 207 27.59 -5.15 -2.29
CA GLU A 207 27.75 -6.28 -1.36
C GLU A 207 26.42 -6.99 -1.03
N HIS A 208 25.27 -6.44 -1.43
CA HIS A 208 23.96 -7.08 -1.26
C HIS A 208 23.54 -7.92 -2.48
N ALA A 209 24.35 -8.01 -3.53
CA ALA A 209 24.04 -8.88 -4.68
C ALA A 209 23.71 -10.33 -4.24
N PRO A 210 24.50 -10.99 -3.36
CA PRO A 210 24.15 -12.33 -2.88
C PRO A 210 22.86 -12.36 -2.05
N LEU A 211 22.54 -11.30 -1.34
CA LEU A 211 21.25 -11.19 -0.61
C LEU A 211 20.08 -11.12 -1.58
N PHE A 212 20.22 -10.36 -2.67
CA PHE A 212 19.18 -10.24 -3.69
C PHE A 212 18.95 -11.58 -4.41
N ASP A 213 20.01 -12.32 -4.69
CA ASP A 213 19.90 -13.67 -5.26
C ASP A 213 19.19 -14.63 -4.29
N ALA A 214 19.56 -14.64 -3.01
CA ALA A 214 18.90 -15.45 -2.00
C ALA A 214 17.41 -15.08 -1.81
N ILE A 215 17.02 -13.82 -1.97
CA ILE A 215 15.62 -13.38 -1.97
C ILE A 215 14.86 -14.05 -3.11
N VAL A 216 15.42 -14.05 -4.32
CA VAL A 216 14.80 -14.66 -5.50
C VAL A 216 14.69 -16.17 -5.35
N GLU A 217 15.76 -16.83 -4.90
CA GLU A 217 15.82 -18.28 -4.65
C GLU A 217 14.77 -18.75 -3.61
N ALA A 218 14.51 -17.92 -2.60
CA ALA A 218 13.48 -18.19 -1.59
C ALA A 218 12.04 -17.88 -2.06
N GLY A 219 11.83 -17.61 -3.35
CA GLY A 219 10.52 -17.31 -3.92
C GLY A 219 10.02 -15.88 -3.64
N GLY A 220 10.90 -14.99 -3.19
CA GLY A 220 10.66 -13.55 -3.10
C GLY A 220 10.95 -12.83 -4.42
N ALA A 221 11.07 -11.50 -4.37
CA ALA A 221 11.35 -10.70 -5.54
C ALA A 221 12.34 -9.56 -5.28
N VAL A 222 13.09 -9.21 -6.32
CA VAL A 222 13.83 -7.95 -6.43
C VAL A 222 13.21 -7.16 -7.56
N LEU A 223 12.78 -5.93 -7.30
CA LEU A 223 12.09 -5.12 -8.29
C LEU A 223 12.53 -3.66 -8.29
N THR A 224 12.36 -3.02 -9.44
CA THR A 224 12.61 -1.59 -9.64
C THR A 224 11.71 -1.02 -10.74
N GLU A 225 11.49 0.30 -10.73
CA GLU A 225 10.85 1.02 -11.83
C GLU A 225 11.84 1.55 -12.87
N GLN A 226 13.14 1.31 -12.67
CA GLN A 226 14.21 1.81 -13.55
C GLN A 226 14.56 0.78 -14.62
N THR A 227 14.94 1.25 -15.81
CA THR A 227 15.54 0.38 -16.84
C THR A 227 16.84 -0.23 -16.35
N THR A 228 17.24 -1.37 -16.93
CA THR A 228 18.30 -2.24 -16.42
C THR A 228 19.65 -1.54 -16.18
N ASP A 229 20.03 -0.59 -17.03
CA ASP A 229 21.33 0.08 -17.00
C ASP A 229 21.36 1.36 -16.15
N VAL A 230 20.29 1.71 -15.44
CA VAL A 230 20.26 2.92 -14.61
C VAL A 230 21.13 2.75 -13.37
N MET A 231 22.20 3.54 -13.33
CA MET A 231 23.13 3.60 -12.18
C MET A 231 22.45 4.15 -10.93
N PRO A 232 22.88 3.74 -9.71
CA PRO A 232 22.35 4.29 -8.46
C PRO A 232 22.70 5.77 -8.33
N ARG A 233 21.68 6.61 -8.09
CA ARG A 233 21.78 8.06 -7.87
C ARG A 233 20.97 8.46 -6.67
N ALA A 234 21.38 9.52 -5.97
CA ALA A 234 20.77 9.96 -4.72
C ALA A 234 19.28 10.28 -4.86
N GLU A 235 18.88 10.89 -5.98
CA GLU A 235 17.50 11.28 -6.27
C GLU A 235 16.53 10.09 -6.52
N LEU A 236 17.04 8.90 -6.80
CA LEU A 236 16.23 7.72 -7.06
C LEU A 236 15.72 7.05 -5.77
N PHE A 237 16.46 7.21 -4.66
CA PHE A 237 16.09 6.57 -3.40
C PHE A 237 14.77 7.10 -2.81
N PRO A 238 14.53 8.43 -2.73
CA PRO A 238 13.22 8.93 -2.28
C PRO A 238 12.07 8.51 -3.21
N ARG A 239 12.29 8.51 -4.52
CA ARG A 239 11.29 8.08 -5.50
C ARG A 239 10.89 6.63 -5.33
N ARG A 240 11.86 5.74 -5.11
CA ARG A 240 11.64 4.33 -4.87
C ARG A 240 10.80 4.07 -3.61
N ASN A 241 10.93 4.91 -2.58
CA ASN A 241 10.27 4.71 -1.29
C ASN A 241 8.74 4.62 -1.41
N ARG A 242 8.13 5.33 -2.39
CA ARG A 242 6.69 5.22 -2.65
C ARG A 242 6.26 3.82 -3.08
N ILE A 243 7.15 3.08 -3.74
CA ILE A 243 6.88 1.70 -4.15
C ILE A 243 6.95 0.77 -2.94
N VAL A 244 7.92 0.97 -2.03
CA VAL A 244 8.00 0.21 -0.76
C VAL A 244 6.72 0.38 0.05
N ALA A 245 6.31 1.63 0.28
CA ALA A 245 5.04 1.93 0.95
C ALA A 245 3.84 1.43 0.13
N GLY A 246 3.87 1.62 -1.19
CA GLY A 246 2.79 1.30 -2.13
C GLY A 246 2.42 -0.18 -2.23
N ILE A 247 3.36 -1.09 -2.06
CA ILE A 247 3.11 -2.53 -2.06
C ILE A 247 2.60 -3.00 -0.68
N SER A 248 2.89 -2.27 0.39
CA SER A 248 2.69 -2.72 1.77
C SER A 248 1.39 -2.22 2.37
N VAL A 249 0.71 -3.02 3.17
CA VAL A 249 -0.50 -2.63 3.92
C VAL A 249 -0.16 -1.76 5.15
N ALA A 250 1.03 -1.92 5.71
CA ALA A 250 1.55 -1.13 6.82
C ALA A 250 3.06 -0.93 6.70
N THR A 251 3.58 0.09 7.38
CA THR A 251 5.02 0.40 7.40
C THR A 251 5.54 0.46 8.84
N VAL A 252 6.57 -0.31 9.15
CA VAL A 252 7.26 -0.30 10.45
C VAL A 252 8.61 0.38 10.32
N VAL A 253 8.83 1.44 11.11
CA VAL A 253 10.12 2.13 11.22
C VAL A 253 10.83 1.65 12.47
N VAL A 254 11.97 0.95 12.30
CA VAL A 254 12.70 0.38 13.44
C VAL A 254 13.63 1.40 14.09
N GLU A 255 14.40 2.12 13.31
CA GLU A 255 15.25 3.21 13.75
C GLU A 255 15.25 4.34 12.72
N ALA A 256 15.08 5.57 13.17
CA ALA A 256 15.15 6.75 12.33
C ALA A 256 15.58 7.98 13.13
N ALA A 257 16.62 8.68 12.67
CA ALA A 257 16.88 10.06 13.12
C ALA A 257 15.80 11.00 12.56
N ARG A 258 15.65 12.20 13.14
CA ARG A 258 14.58 13.17 12.74
C ARG A 258 14.53 13.49 11.23
N ARG A 259 15.69 13.47 10.56
CA ARG A 259 15.79 13.70 9.10
C ARG A 259 16.26 12.43 8.40
N SER A 260 15.47 11.36 8.53
CA SER A 260 15.78 10.05 7.95
C SER A 260 14.94 9.77 6.71
N GLY A 261 15.56 9.13 5.71
CA GLY A 261 14.84 8.61 4.53
C GLY A 261 13.78 7.56 4.87
N ALA A 262 13.91 6.83 5.99
CA ALA A 262 12.89 5.90 6.48
C ALA A 262 11.60 6.62 6.90
N LEU A 263 11.71 7.81 7.51
CA LEU A 263 10.55 8.65 7.83
C LEU A 263 9.87 9.20 6.57
N VAL A 264 10.61 9.40 5.47
CA VAL A 264 9.99 9.77 4.19
C VAL A 264 9.07 8.64 3.71
N THR A 265 9.53 7.38 3.79
CA THR A 265 8.69 6.21 3.44
C THR A 265 7.44 6.13 4.34
N ALA A 266 7.61 6.35 5.64
CA ALA A 266 6.52 6.33 6.61
C ALA A 266 5.50 7.45 6.36
N ARG A 267 5.95 8.67 6.04
CA ARG A 267 5.06 9.78 5.69
C ARG A 267 4.28 9.52 4.42
N ILE A 268 4.91 8.97 3.38
CA ILE A 268 4.20 8.54 2.17
C ILE A 268 3.09 7.53 2.52
N ALA A 269 3.37 6.58 3.43
CA ALA A 269 2.37 5.60 3.85
C ALA A 269 1.16 6.26 4.52
N VAL A 270 1.37 7.24 5.42
CA VAL A 270 0.27 7.94 6.11
C VAL A 270 -0.40 8.98 5.22
N GLU A 271 0.40 9.90 4.66
CA GLU A 271 -0.12 11.13 4.02
C GLU A 271 -0.67 10.85 2.61
N ASP A 272 0.01 10.00 1.83
CA ASP A 272 -0.35 9.76 0.43
C ASP A 272 -1.21 8.49 0.26
N LEU A 273 -1.05 7.49 1.14
CA LEU A 273 -1.64 6.17 0.98
C LEU A 273 -2.66 5.82 2.07
N SER A 274 -2.80 6.65 3.10
CA SER A 274 -3.71 6.42 4.25
C SER A 274 -3.51 5.04 4.89
N ARG A 275 -2.24 4.62 5.07
CA ARG A 275 -1.87 3.32 5.63
C ARG A 275 -1.27 3.46 7.01
N GLU A 276 -1.42 2.42 7.81
CA GLU A 276 -0.89 2.37 9.16
C GLU A 276 0.63 2.44 9.20
N VAL A 277 1.14 3.19 10.17
CA VAL A 277 2.58 3.29 10.45
C VAL A 277 2.85 2.96 11.91
N GLY A 278 3.81 2.07 12.12
CA GLY A 278 4.36 1.74 13.43
C GLY A 278 5.81 2.22 13.58
N CYS A 279 6.18 2.65 14.78
CA CYS A 279 7.55 3.02 15.11
C CYS A 279 8.02 2.24 16.33
N VAL A 280 9.22 1.66 16.22
CA VAL A 280 9.86 0.98 17.35
C VAL A 280 10.49 2.01 18.28
N PRO A 281 10.18 1.97 19.59
CA PRO A 281 10.82 2.86 20.56
C PRO A 281 12.27 2.42 20.79
N GLY A 282 13.11 3.35 21.17
CA GLY A 282 14.51 3.10 21.56
C GLY A 282 14.93 3.95 22.74
N SER A 283 16.23 4.01 23.01
CA SER A 283 16.74 4.91 24.06
C SER A 283 16.41 6.36 23.74
N VAL A 284 15.92 7.11 24.73
CA VAL A 284 15.62 8.54 24.59
C VAL A 284 16.85 9.41 24.29
N GLU A 285 18.04 8.90 24.63
CA GLU A 285 19.32 9.55 24.36
C GLU A 285 19.88 9.23 22.96
N SER A 286 19.25 8.26 22.26
CA SER A 286 19.74 7.82 20.95
C SER A 286 19.19 8.69 19.82
N VAL A 287 20.08 9.36 19.10
CA VAL A 287 19.75 10.11 17.88
C VAL A 287 19.04 9.22 16.84
N SER A 288 19.37 7.91 16.80
CA SER A 288 18.72 6.94 15.91
C SER A 288 17.25 6.67 16.25
N SER A 289 16.78 7.04 17.44
CA SER A 289 15.40 6.85 17.90
C SER A 289 14.57 8.13 17.89
N GLU A 290 15.20 9.30 17.75
CA GLU A 290 14.53 10.62 17.83
C GLU A 290 13.36 10.74 16.84
N GLY A 291 13.50 10.22 15.63
CA GLY A 291 12.48 10.28 14.60
C GLY A 291 11.29 9.40 14.92
N CYS A 292 11.53 8.17 15.42
CA CYS A 292 10.48 7.27 15.89
C CYS A 292 9.74 7.88 17.09
N HIS A 293 10.45 8.44 18.06
CA HIS A 293 9.84 9.11 19.22
C HIS A 293 8.99 10.32 18.81
N ALA A 294 9.46 11.12 17.84
CA ALA A 294 8.70 12.24 17.32
C ALA A 294 7.40 11.78 16.67
N ALA A 295 7.46 10.78 15.81
CA ALA A 295 6.31 10.21 15.11
C ALA A 295 5.23 9.68 16.07
N ILE A 296 5.66 8.94 17.11
CA ILE A 296 4.74 8.40 18.15
C ILE A 296 4.13 9.57 18.96
N ARG A 297 4.94 10.53 19.40
CA ARG A 297 4.49 11.67 20.19
C ARG A 297 3.54 12.60 19.43
N GLU A 298 3.78 12.77 18.13
CA GLU A 298 2.94 13.56 17.23
C GLU A 298 1.66 12.82 16.83
N GLY A 299 1.52 11.53 17.18
CA GLY A 299 0.30 10.74 17.04
C GLY A 299 0.03 10.19 15.63
N TRP A 300 0.99 10.32 14.68
CA TRP A 300 0.83 9.77 13.34
C TRP A 300 1.48 8.39 13.14
N ALA A 301 2.16 7.87 14.16
CA ALA A 301 2.67 6.50 14.16
C ALA A 301 2.33 5.80 15.48
N ARG A 302 1.95 4.54 15.41
CA ARG A 302 1.72 3.69 16.59
C ARG A 302 3.04 3.24 17.19
N LEU A 303 3.06 3.02 18.49
CA LEU A 303 4.18 2.36 19.16
C LEU A 303 4.16 0.87 18.82
N VAL A 304 5.30 0.34 18.36
CA VAL A 304 5.48 -1.08 18.03
C VAL A 304 6.61 -1.66 18.88
N THR A 305 6.28 -2.65 19.70
CA THR A 305 7.25 -3.39 20.54
C THR A 305 7.51 -4.81 20.02
N GLY A 306 6.67 -5.33 19.13
CA GLY A 306 6.79 -6.67 18.56
C GLY A 306 5.91 -6.89 17.32
N ALA A 307 5.94 -8.11 16.80
CA ALA A 307 5.13 -8.48 15.64
C ALA A 307 3.62 -8.48 15.95
N GLU A 308 3.23 -8.74 17.22
CA GLU A 308 1.81 -8.67 17.62
C GLU A 308 1.24 -7.28 17.41
N ASP A 309 1.96 -6.24 17.84
CA ASP A 309 1.51 -4.86 17.63
C ASP A 309 1.31 -4.55 16.13
N VAL A 310 2.18 -5.12 15.27
CA VAL A 310 2.03 -4.98 13.82
C VAL A 310 0.80 -5.70 13.30
N VAL A 311 0.53 -6.91 13.79
CA VAL A 311 -0.68 -7.67 13.42
C VAL A 311 -1.94 -6.93 13.90
N ASP A 312 -1.89 -6.31 15.08
CA ASP A 312 -3.01 -5.51 15.60
C ASP A 312 -3.24 -4.22 14.80
N MET A 313 -2.17 -3.63 14.22
CA MET A 313 -2.30 -2.52 13.26
C MET A 313 -3.05 -2.92 11.98
N LEU A 314 -3.06 -4.21 11.67
CA LEU A 314 -3.75 -4.76 10.49
C LEU A 314 -5.19 -5.19 10.81
N SER A 315 -5.77 -4.74 11.91
CA SER A 315 -7.05 -5.23 12.43
C SER A 315 -8.23 -5.04 11.47
N ASP A 316 -8.24 -3.96 10.68
CA ASP A 316 -9.24 -3.74 9.64
C ASP A 316 -9.05 -4.67 8.42
N VAL A 317 -7.83 -5.22 8.27
CA VAL A 317 -7.47 -6.24 7.28
C VAL A 317 -7.49 -7.65 7.91
N ARG A 318 -7.68 -7.75 9.23
CA ARG A 318 -7.57 -8.99 10.02
C ARG A 318 -8.51 -10.10 9.56
N ALA A 319 -9.71 -9.77 9.12
CA ALA A 319 -10.65 -10.74 8.56
C ALA A 319 -10.13 -11.32 7.24
N LEU A 320 -9.53 -10.49 6.37
CA LEU A 320 -8.89 -10.90 5.13
C LEU A 320 -7.62 -11.73 5.39
N VAL A 321 -6.79 -11.30 6.36
CA VAL A 321 -5.58 -12.04 6.79
C VAL A 321 -5.94 -13.40 7.37
N LYS A 322 -6.92 -13.46 8.25
CA LYS A 322 -7.37 -14.69 8.90
C LYS A 322 -7.93 -15.68 7.88
N GLY A 323 -8.79 -15.22 6.99
CA GLY A 323 -9.34 -16.06 5.91
C GLY A 323 -8.27 -16.57 4.94
N ALA A 324 -7.26 -15.74 4.62
CA ALA A 324 -6.14 -16.13 3.76
C ALA A 324 -5.18 -17.12 4.44
N LEU A 325 -4.92 -16.97 5.74
CA LEU A 325 -4.12 -17.89 6.54
C LEU A 325 -4.82 -19.25 6.71
N GLU A 326 -6.13 -19.25 7.00
CA GLU A 326 -6.95 -20.46 7.13
C GLU A 326 -7.05 -21.22 5.80
N ALA A 327 -7.19 -20.54 4.67
CA ALA A 327 -7.20 -21.14 3.34
C ALA A 327 -5.86 -21.77 2.95
N ARG A 328 -4.72 -21.22 3.42
CA ARG A 328 -3.38 -21.81 3.23
C ARG A 328 -3.16 -23.05 4.09
N THR A 329 -3.58 -23.02 5.35
CA THR A 329 -3.47 -24.18 6.25
C THR A 329 -4.27 -25.36 5.72
N SER A 330 -5.46 -25.10 5.17
CA SER A 330 -6.31 -26.12 4.55
C SER A 330 -5.71 -26.72 3.27
N LYS A 331 -4.96 -25.96 2.48
CA LYS A 331 -4.29 -26.48 1.27
C LYS A 331 -3.03 -27.31 1.57
N ASN A 332 -2.38 -27.03 2.71
CA ASN A 332 -1.13 -27.75 3.10
C ASN A 332 -1.38 -29.02 3.89
N THR A 333 -2.57 -29.21 4.45
CA THR A 333 -2.95 -30.37 5.24
C THR A 333 -3.79 -31.35 4.46
N GLY A 334 -3.70 -31.57 3.22
CA GLY A 334 -4.27 -32.64 2.36
C GLY A 334 -5.35 -33.59 2.96
N VAL A 335 -6.11 -33.15 3.97
CA VAL A 335 -7.17 -33.90 4.64
C VAL A 335 -8.51 -33.29 4.28
N SER A 336 -9.23 -34.00 3.42
CA SER A 336 -10.65 -33.77 3.15
C SER A 336 -11.45 -33.83 4.45
N PRO A 337 -12.39 -32.92 4.71
CA PRO A 337 -13.23 -33.00 5.89
C PRO A 337 -14.19 -34.18 5.77
N LEU A 338 -13.91 -35.23 6.53
CA LEU A 338 -14.90 -36.28 6.81
C LEU A 338 -15.92 -35.70 7.81
N LEU A 339 -17.17 -35.77 7.43
CA LEU A 339 -18.36 -35.45 8.25
C LEU A 339 -18.34 -36.22 9.59
N PRO A 340 -18.81 -35.66 10.68
CA PRO A 340 -18.87 -36.36 11.97
C PRO A 340 -20.02 -37.36 11.97
N SER A 341 -19.70 -38.64 12.16
CA SER A 341 -20.64 -39.65 12.60
C SER A 341 -20.52 -39.85 14.11
N ASP A 342 -21.67 -39.87 14.76
CA ASP A 342 -21.91 -40.17 16.17
C ASP A 342 -21.05 -41.27 16.75
N ALA A 343 -20.59 -41.09 17.99
CA ALA A 343 -20.74 -42.08 19.08
C ALA A 343 -20.13 -41.60 20.41
N SER A 344 -21.01 -41.26 21.31
CA SER A 344 -21.14 -41.69 22.71
C SER A 344 -19.89 -42.09 23.55
N ARG A 345 -19.83 -41.40 24.73
CA ARG A 345 -19.51 -41.92 26.08
C ARG A 345 -18.23 -42.70 26.31
N VAL A 346 -17.43 -42.24 27.26
CA VAL A 346 -17.17 -42.92 28.55
C VAL A 346 -16.33 -42.04 29.49
N HIS A 347 -16.67 -42.12 30.76
CA HIS A 347 -16.18 -41.58 32.03
C HIS A 347 -14.67 -41.75 32.34
N GLY A 348 -14.14 -40.82 33.19
CA GLY A 348 -13.32 -41.27 34.30
C GLY A 348 -12.17 -40.39 34.78
N ARG A 349 -12.42 -39.60 35.82
CA ARG A 349 -11.66 -39.46 37.10
C ARG A 349 -10.20 -39.00 37.13
N THR A 350 -10.03 -37.90 37.89
CA THR A 350 -9.18 -37.64 39.09
C THR A 350 -7.72 -37.36 38.82
N ALA A 351 -7.02 -36.51 39.48
CA ALA A 351 -7.07 -35.63 40.65
C ALA A 351 -5.66 -35.02 40.81
N ASP A 352 -5.62 -33.84 41.39
CA ASP A 352 -4.60 -33.28 42.28
C ASP A 352 -3.11 -33.17 41.90
N ALA A 353 -2.60 -31.96 41.89
CA ALA A 353 -1.72 -31.45 42.94
C ALA A 353 -1.27 -30.02 42.70
N ALA A 354 -1.51 -29.21 43.69
CA ALA A 354 -1.05 -27.86 43.92
C ALA A 354 0.47 -27.78 44.14
N SER A 355 1.09 -26.67 43.81
CA SER A 355 2.14 -26.13 44.67
C SER A 355 2.30 -24.62 44.45
N ASP A 356 2.08 -23.92 45.53
CA ASP A 356 2.31 -22.50 45.79
C ASP A 356 3.79 -22.11 45.56
N ALA A 357 3.98 -20.90 45.03
CA ALA A 357 5.18 -20.12 45.32
C ALA A 357 4.82 -18.63 45.49
N VAL A 358 4.81 -18.27 46.75
CA VAL A 358 4.76 -16.95 47.31
C VAL A 358 5.92 -16.10 46.78
N PHE A 359 5.66 -14.88 46.30
CA PHE A 359 6.68 -13.86 46.11
C PHE A 359 6.39 -12.63 46.96
N ASP A 360 7.37 -12.34 47.80
CA ASP A 360 7.41 -11.44 48.92
C ASP A 360 7.40 -9.97 48.52
N GLN A 361 6.49 -9.22 49.10
CA GLN A 361 6.45 -7.75 49.10
C GLN A 361 7.34 -7.21 50.22
N ARG A 362 8.51 -6.66 49.93
CA ARG A 362 9.17 -5.67 50.78
C ARG A 362 10.23 -4.88 50.00
N CYS A 363 9.93 -3.62 49.73
CA CYS A 363 10.82 -2.44 49.85
C CYS A 363 10.07 -1.20 49.37
N VAL A 364 9.33 -0.62 50.31
CA VAL A 364 8.88 0.78 50.24
C VAL A 364 9.58 1.51 51.38
N ASN A 365 9.96 2.75 51.07
CA ASN A 365 10.44 3.82 51.94
C ASN A 365 11.94 3.99 52.01
N GLU A 366 12.39 5.04 51.36
CA GLU A 366 13.07 6.20 51.94
C GLU A 366 13.64 7.13 50.87
N ARG A 367 13.09 8.32 50.70
CA ARG A 367 13.67 9.62 51.02
C ARG A 367 12.78 10.77 50.55
N ARG A 368 12.16 11.37 51.52
CA ARG A 368 11.67 12.76 51.46
C ARG A 368 12.87 13.70 51.65
N GLY A 369 12.83 14.82 50.93
CA GLY A 369 13.53 16.04 51.35
C GLY A 369 14.22 16.83 50.23
N SER A 370 13.53 17.80 49.71
CA SER A 370 13.98 19.19 49.51
C SER A 370 13.10 19.93 48.53
N SER A 371 12.03 20.51 49.07
CA SER A 371 11.33 21.64 48.49
C SER A 371 12.07 22.93 48.81
N GLU A 372 11.80 23.95 48.02
CA GLU A 372 12.16 25.35 48.10
C GLU A 372 13.34 25.79 47.23
N ARG A 373 12.94 26.40 46.14
CA ARG A 373 13.32 27.71 45.57
C ARG A 373 13.16 27.68 44.06
N LEU A 374 12.18 28.38 43.60
CA LEU A 374 12.17 29.31 42.46
C LEU A 374 10.71 29.66 42.09
N ARG A 375 10.14 30.52 42.96
CA ARG A 375 9.09 31.46 42.51
C ARG A 375 9.85 32.73 42.17
N ASP A 376 9.60 33.20 40.94
CA ASP A 376 9.68 34.54 40.39
C ASP A 376 10.32 34.49 38.98
N VAL A 377 9.50 34.45 37.98
CA VAL A 377 9.52 35.19 36.72
C VAL A 377 8.22 34.85 35.97
N ALA A 378 7.17 35.52 36.33
CA ALA A 378 5.96 35.62 35.53
C ALA A 378 5.55 37.08 35.45
N ARG A 379 5.96 37.74 34.39
CA ARG A 379 5.31 38.97 33.88
C ARG A 379 5.96 39.35 32.56
N ASP A 380 5.09 39.34 31.57
CA ASP A 380 5.15 40.05 30.30
C ASP A 380 5.22 39.15 29.05
N ARG A 381 4.04 38.75 28.55
CA ARG A 381 3.81 38.54 27.12
C ARG A 381 2.33 38.78 26.82
N ARG A 382 2.07 39.92 26.20
CA ARG A 382 0.82 40.27 25.54
C ARG A 382 0.56 39.29 24.38
N SER A 383 -0.64 38.73 24.34
CA SER A 383 -1.15 37.95 23.25
C SER A 383 -1.34 38.86 22.01
N PRO A 384 -0.93 38.42 20.80
CA PRO A 384 -1.41 39.04 19.58
C PRO A 384 -2.78 38.46 19.22
N GLN A 385 -3.73 39.35 18.96
CA GLN A 385 -5.03 39.03 18.34
C GLN A 385 -4.83 38.46 16.94
N PRO A 386 -5.69 37.51 16.46
CA PRO A 386 -5.63 37.03 15.11
C PRO A 386 -6.20 38.08 14.14
N ALA A 387 -5.40 38.44 13.18
CA ALA A 387 -5.82 39.22 12.03
C ALA A 387 -6.86 38.42 11.22
N ARG A 388 -7.99 39.06 10.96
CA ARG A 388 -8.99 38.61 10.00
C ARG A 388 -8.49 38.92 8.59
N ASP A 389 -8.01 37.90 7.87
CA ASP A 389 -7.88 37.95 6.43
C ASP A 389 -8.88 36.99 5.79
N SER A 390 -9.91 37.58 5.23
CA SER A 390 -10.92 37.00 4.38
C SER A 390 -10.31 36.80 2.98
N HIS A 391 -9.80 35.59 2.71
CA HIS A 391 -9.70 35.11 1.33
C HIS A 391 -10.43 33.78 1.27
N GLY A 392 -11.62 33.82 0.67
CA GLY A 392 -12.38 32.64 0.32
C GLY A 392 -11.58 31.79 -0.66
N VAL A 393 -11.12 30.65 -0.18
CA VAL A 393 -10.66 29.57 -1.04
C VAL A 393 -11.91 28.82 -1.45
N ASP A 394 -12.29 28.92 -2.73
CA ASP A 394 -13.31 28.07 -3.32
C ASP A 394 -12.96 26.60 -3.09
N PRO A 395 -13.90 25.77 -2.61
CA PRO A 395 -13.63 24.35 -2.47
C PRO A 395 -13.39 23.76 -3.85
N ILE A 396 -12.20 23.20 -4.05
CA ILE A 396 -11.84 22.41 -5.22
C ILE A 396 -12.95 21.37 -5.41
N GLN A 397 -13.74 21.50 -6.47
CA GLN A 397 -14.70 20.49 -6.89
C GLN A 397 -13.94 19.23 -7.32
N THR A 398 -13.66 18.36 -6.38
CA THR A 398 -13.10 17.02 -6.65
C THR A 398 -14.19 16.24 -7.38
N LYS A 399 -13.96 15.95 -8.66
CA LYS A 399 -14.88 15.15 -9.47
C LYS A 399 -14.89 13.72 -8.91
N LEU A 400 -16.01 13.34 -8.29
CA LEU A 400 -16.20 12.01 -7.73
C LEU A 400 -16.17 10.95 -8.85
N SER A 401 -15.65 9.75 -8.52
CA SER A 401 -15.76 8.60 -9.41
C SER A 401 -17.23 8.19 -9.61
N GLN A 402 -17.55 7.48 -10.69
CA GLN A 402 -18.92 7.01 -10.93
C GLN A 402 -19.45 6.14 -9.78
N ASP A 403 -18.61 5.28 -9.23
CA ASP A 403 -18.95 4.44 -8.07
C ASP A 403 -19.18 5.26 -6.80
N ALA A 404 -18.36 6.27 -6.55
CA ALA A 404 -18.55 7.18 -5.41
C ALA A 404 -19.85 8.00 -5.55
N GLN A 405 -20.20 8.45 -6.74
CA GLN A 405 -21.48 9.12 -7.00
C GLN A 405 -22.67 8.19 -6.75
N ALA A 406 -22.64 6.96 -7.29
CA ALA A 406 -23.70 5.97 -7.11
C ALA A 406 -23.87 5.59 -5.64
N LEU A 407 -22.77 5.43 -4.89
CA LEU A 407 -22.81 5.16 -3.46
C LEU A 407 -23.43 6.32 -2.69
N LEU A 408 -23.04 7.56 -2.98
CA LEU A 408 -23.60 8.75 -2.34
C LEU A 408 -25.10 8.91 -2.60
N GLU A 409 -25.54 8.71 -3.85
CA GLU A 409 -26.95 8.77 -4.23
C GLU A 409 -27.79 7.70 -3.50
N TRP A 410 -27.25 6.49 -3.37
CA TRP A 410 -27.90 5.43 -2.60
C TRP A 410 -28.00 5.79 -1.10
N MET A 411 -26.92 6.28 -0.48
CA MET A 411 -26.92 6.71 0.94
C MET A 411 -27.93 7.83 1.20
N LEU A 412 -28.06 8.79 0.30
CA LEU A 412 -29.04 9.88 0.39
C LEU A 412 -30.48 9.35 0.19
N GLY A 413 -30.68 8.39 -0.70
CA GLY A 413 -31.96 7.72 -0.94
C GLY A 413 -32.46 6.96 0.30
N GLU A 414 -31.60 6.18 0.94
CA GLU A 414 -31.92 5.45 2.18
C GLU A 414 -32.28 6.38 3.33
N THR A 415 -31.52 7.46 3.52
CA THR A 415 -31.83 8.50 4.53
C THR A 415 -33.22 9.08 4.33
N THR A 416 -33.59 9.33 3.07
CA THR A 416 -34.91 9.88 2.71
C THR A 416 -36.02 8.85 2.94
N ALA A 417 -35.79 7.59 2.61
CA ALA A 417 -36.74 6.50 2.83
C ALA A 417 -36.99 6.26 4.33
N GLN A 418 -35.94 6.29 5.15
CA GLN A 418 -36.05 6.16 6.60
C GLN A 418 -36.79 7.34 7.23
N ARG A 419 -36.54 8.58 6.77
CA ARG A 419 -37.30 9.76 7.21
C ARG A 419 -38.80 9.65 6.89
N ASN A 420 -39.15 9.16 5.70
CA ASN A 420 -40.55 8.97 5.31
C ASN A 420 -41.24 7.87 6.09
N ASN A 421 -40.55 6.78 6.40
CA ASN A 421 -41.07 5.68 7.23
C ASN A 421 -41.30 6.13 8.70
N ASN A 422 -40.40 6.93 9.26
CA ASN A 422 -40.53 7.47 10.60
C ASN A 422 -41.69 8.51 10.72
N LYS A 423 -41.86 9.36 9.70
CA LYS A 423 -43.01 10.27 9.61
C LYS A 423 -44.37 9.52 9.60
N ARG A 424 -44.45 8.38 8.90
CA ARG A 424 -45.64 7.53 8.83
C ARG A 424 -45.92 6.83 10.14
N ARG A 425 -44.91 6.48 10.96
CA ARG A 425 -45.06 5.82 12.28
C ARG A 425 -45.35 6.77 13.42
N ALA A 426 -44.86 8.02 13.37
CA ALA A 426 -44.96 8.97 14.49
C ALA A 426 -46.18 9.87 14.45
N GLY A 427 -47.03 9.87 13.41
CA GLY A 427 -48.31 10.59 13.35
C GLY A 427 -48.22 12.11 13.59
N GLY A 428 -47.07 12.77 13.42
CA GLY A 428 -46.86 14.18 13.69
C GLY A 428 -45.47 14.69 13.32
N ASP A 429 -45.33 16.00 13.20
CA ASP A 429 -44.19 16.77 12.66
C ASP A 429 -42.91 16.81 13.57
N GLN A 430 -42.66 15.81 14.40
CA GLN A 430 -41.36 15.72 15.10
C GLN A 430 -40.33 15.02 14.19
N CYS A 431 -39.49 15.81 13.52
CA CYS A 431 -38.31 15.36 12.81
C CYS A 431 -37.26 14.88 13.83
N ILE A 432 -37.26 13.60 14.19
CA ILE A 432 -36.08 12.95 14.76
C ILE A 432 -35.07 12.86 13.60
N GLY A 433 -33.91 13.49 13.74
CA GLY A 433 -32.84 13.44 12.74
C GLY A 433 -32.42 11.99 12.50
N VAL A 434 -32.80 11.43 11.38
CA VAL A 434 -32.32 10.10 10.97
C VAL A 434 -30.95 10.30 10.39
N GLU A 435 -29.96 9.76 11.06
CA GLU A 435 -28.56 9.74 10.64
C GLU A 435 -28.32 8.47 9.84
N PHE A 436 -27.81 8.59 8.61
CA PHE A 436 -27.37 7.42 7.87
C PHE A 436 -26.12 6.86 8.54
N ARG A 437 -26.14 5.57 8.83
CA ARG A 437 -25.02 4.85 9.43
C ARG A 437 -24.98 3.45 8.86
N ALA A 438 -23.84 3.08 8.23
CA ALA A 438 -23.65 1.74 7.71
C ALA A 438 -22.17 1.34 7.76
N GLY A 439 -21.91 0.10 8.14
CA GLY A 439 -20.61 -0.55 8.01
C GLY A 439 -20.34 -1.04 6.59
N LEU A 440 -19.08 -1.41 6.28
CA LEU A 440 -18.72 -1.98 4.98
C LEU A 440 -19.51 -3.25 4.66
N ASP A 441 -19.73 -4.11 5.65
CA ASP A 441 -20.47 -5.38 5.49
C ASP A 441 -21.94 -5.14 5.14
N GLU A 442 -22.55 -4.11 5.72
CA GLU A 442 -23.92 -3.71 5.40
C GLU A 442 -24.02 -3.14 3.99
N LEU A 443 -23.03 -2.33 3.60
CA LEU A 443 -22.94 -1.78 2.24
C LEU A 443 -22.73 -2.89 1.20
N GLU A 444 -21.90 -3.88 1.49
CA GLU A 444 -21.70 -5.05 0.63
C GLU A 444 -23.01 -5.84 0.45
N HIS A 445 -23.70 -6.10 1.55
CA HIS A 445 -24.96 -6.85 1.54
C HIS A 445 -26.05 -6.13 0.72
N HIS A 446 -26.17 -4.81 0.86
CA HIS A 446 -27.23 -4.04 0.18
C HIS A 446 -26.91 -3.71 -1.28
N LEU A 447 -25.66 -3.45 -1.62
CA LEU A 447 -25.26 -3.03 -2.96
C LEU A 447 -24.78 -4.20 -3.84
N GLY A 448 -24.42 -5.34 -3.23
CA GLY A 448 -23.81 -6.46 -3.93
C GLY A 448 -22.46 -6.12 -4.59
N TRP A 449 -21.78 -5.08 -4.09
CA TRP A 449 -20.47 -4.68 -4.60
C TRP A 449 -19.37 -5.40 -3.85
N SER A 450 -18.27 -5.69 -4.53
CA SER A 450 -17.10 -6.25 -3.88
C SER A 450 -16.47 -5.27 -2.89
N ILE A 451 -15.91 -5.76 -1.78
CA ILE A 451 -15.25 -4.94 -0.74
C ILE A 451 -14.20 -3.97 -1.33
N PRO A 452 -13.32 -4.35 -2.29
CA PRO A 452 -12.41 -3.40 -2.91
C PRO A 452 -13.09 -2.25 -3.64
N ARG A 453 -14.22 -2.51 -4.31
CA ARG A 453 -15.02 -1.49 -4.99
C ARG A 453 -15.67 -0.53 -4.00
N LEU A 454 -16.21 -1.05 -2.91
CA LEU A 454 -16.80 -0.27 -1.82
C LEU A 454 -15.73 0.58 -1.13
N ALA A 455 -14.57 0.00 -0.80
CA ALA A 455 -13.47 0.72 -0.18
C ALA A 455 -12.96 1.88 -1.04
N ALA A 456 -12.85 1.69 -2.35
CA ALA A 456 -12.47 2.76 -3.26
C ALA A 456 -13.53 3.88 -3.34
N ALA A 457 -14.82 3.51 -3.37
CA ALA A 457 -15.92 4.47 -3.42
C ALA A 457 -16.06 5.25 -2.11
N THR A 458 -16.02 4.59 -0.95
CA THR A 458 -16.07 5.22 0.38
C THR A 458 -14.89 6.13 0.61
N LEU A 459 -13.66 5.70 0.27
CA LEU A 459 -12.46 6.53 0.38
C LEU A 459 -12.58 7.81 -0.49
N SER A 460 -13.09 7.68 -1.71
CA SER A 460 -13.34 8.84 -2.59
C SER A 460 -14.32 9.82 -1.97
N LEU A 461 -15.36 9.34 -1.27
CA LEU A 461 -16.35 10.17 -0.57
C LEU A 461 -15.78 10.78 0.71
N GLU A 462 -14.96 10.06 1.48
CA GLU A 462 -14.25 10.58 2.66
C GLU A 462 -13.29 11.71 2.26
N CYS A 463 -12.47 11.50 1.22
CA CYS A 463 -11.55 12.53 0.69
C CYS A 463 -12.28 13.75 0.17
N ALA A 464 -13.50 13.58 -0.38
CA ALA A 464 -14.35 14.68 -0.81
C ALA A 464 -15.14 15.34 0.35
N GLY A 465 -14.98 14.86 1.59
CA GLY A 465 -15.67 15.35 2.77
C GLY A 465 -17.19 15.14 2.74
N ARG A 466 -17.67 14.13 2.00
CA ARG A 466 -19.09 13.81 1.85
C ARG A 466 -19.59 12.86 2.92
N ILE A 467 -18.73 11.94 3.36
CA ILE A 467 -18.96 11.03 4.46
C ILE A 467 -17.80 11.12 5.46
N ALA A 468 -18.02 10.63 6.67
CA ALA A 468 -17.02 10.48 7.71
C ALA A 468 -17.21 9.13 8.41
N ARG A 469 -16.23 8.68 9.16
CA ARG A 469 -16.37 7.51 10.04
C ARG A 469 -16.72 7.95 11.46
N ASP A 470 -17.66 7.25 12.06
CA ASP A 470 -17.94 7.41 13.48
C ASP A 470 -16.91 6.65 14.35
N PRO A 471 -16.95 6.80 15.70
CA PRO A 471 -16.04 6.11 16.60
C PRO A 471 -16.11 4.57 16.56
N GLU A 472 -17.18 4.02 16.03
CA GLU A 472 -17.40 2.58 15.87
C GLU A 472 -17.00 2.08 14.46
N GLY A 473 -16.52 3.00 13.59
CA GLY A 473 -16.02 2.69 12.25
C GLY A 473 -17.08 2.66 11.16
N ALA A 474 -18.35 2.96 11.46
CA ALA A 474 -19.41 3.05 10.45
C ALA A 474 -19.36 4.37 9.67
N PHE A 475 -19.78 4.34 8.41
CA PHE A 475 -19.85 5.53 7.56
C PHE A 475 -21.11 6.34 7.86
N VAL A 476 -20.96 7.65 8.01
CA VAL A 476 -22.02 8.62 8.24
C VAL A 476 -21.94 9.77 7.23
N LEU A 477 -23.08 10.29 6.81
CA LEU A 477 -23.11 11.48 5.93
C LEU A 477 -22.71 12.73 6.70
N VAL A 478 -21.85 13.56 6.11
CA VAL A 478 -21.44 14.86 6.68
C VAL A 478 -22.63 15.85 6.62
N GLU A 479 -22.86 16.62 7.70
CA GLU A 479 -24.04 17.50 7.86
C GLU A 479 -24.35 18.44 6.71
N ARG A 480 -23.36 18.88 5.93
CA ARG A 480 -23.55 19.75 4.75
C ARG A 480 -24.33 19.08 3.60
N TYR A 481 -24.54 17.76 3.68
CA TYR A 481 -25.17 16.97 2.62
C TYR A 481 -26.37 16.14 3.13
N ARG A 482 -26.89 16.49 4.34
CA ARG A 482 -28.09 15.90 4.94
C ARG A 482 -29.41 16.49 4.37
#